data_72d3d48f65987cd93d40dc17fa5afcec
#
_entry.id   72d3d48f65987cd93d40dc17fa5afcec
#
_cell.length_a   1.000
_cell.length_b   1.000
_cell.length_c   1.000
_cell.angle_alpha   90.00
_cell.angle_beta   90.00
_cell.angle_gamma   90.00
#
_symmetry.space_group_name_H-M   'P 1'
#
loop_
_entity.id
_entity.type
_entity.pdbx_description
1 polymer ?
#
loop_
_entity_poly.entity_id
_entity_poly.type
_entity_poly.pdbx_seq_one_letter_code
_entity_poly.pdbx_strand_id
1 'polypeptide(L)'
;YARAEDSNSDLFFSTLARSIEKEAFKHNYVLKYSFTGIDIHHPNTFRLITDNHVDGVVVLGRCDKQTLSFLKKYFNCVAYTGLNLLEAKYDQVICDGYQASLAAMNTLLGLGHTRIGFIGETQFEDRYTGYCAALSAHNLRPAKSYIVNVPLSSEGGYKGAKELLSRKTDVSAVFCCNDNTAIGAMRAIKEAGLAIPDDLSVISIDDIDTAQYLSPMLTTIH
;
A
#
# COMPACT_ATOMS: atom_id res chain seq x y z
N TYR A 1 17.75 5.74 -5.47
CA TYR A 1 16.36 5.39 -5.29
C TYR A 1 16.18 3.91 -5.61
N ALA A 2 15.60 3.19 -4.72
CA ALA A 2 15.40 1.75 -4.86
C ALA A 2 13.97 1.40 -4.43
N ARG A 3 13.29 0.57 -5.20
CA ARG A 3 11.90 0.19 -5.01
C ARG A 3 11.75 -1.33 -4.96
N ALA A 4 10.84 -1.84 -4.11
CA ALA A 4 10.46 -3.25 -4.10
C ALA A 4 9.69 -3.66 -5.38
N GLU A 5 9.79 -4.92 -5.78
CA GLU A 5 9.48 -5.41 -7.14
C GLU A 5 8.05 -5.18 -7.66
N ASP A 6 7.03 -5.03 -6.84
CA ASP A 6 5.63 -5.13 -7.29
C ASP A 6 4.95 -3.82 -7.68
N SER A 7 5.68 -2.75 -7.86
CA SER A 7 5.10 -1.42 -7.88
C SER A 7 5.32 -0.59 -9.16
N ASN A 8 5.59 -1.22 -10.30
CA ASN A 8 5.82 -0.52 -11.58
C ASN A 8 4.64 0.34 -12.08
N SER A 9 3.44 0.09 -11.57
CA SER A 9 2.23 0.85 -11.89
C SER A 9 1.66 1.62 -10.69
N ASP A 10 2.38 1.71 -9.57
CA ASP A 10 1.88 2.33 -8.37
C ASP A 10 2.05 3.85 -8.42
N LEU A 11 0.92 4.55 -8.56
CA LEU A 11 0.85 6.01 -8.60
C LEU A 11 1.35 6.64 -7.29
N PHE A 12 1.14 6.00 -6.16
CA PHE A 12 1.63 6.46 -4.85
C PHE A 12 3.15 6.59 -4.84
N PHE A 13 3.87 5.50 -5.15
CA PHE A 13 5.33 5.52 -5.13
C PHE A 13 5.93 6.39 -6.23
N SER A 14 5.29 6.51 -7.39
CA SER A 14 5.77 7.39 -8.46
C SER A 14 5.65 8.87 -8.07
N THR A 15 4.57 9.25 -7.39
CA THR A 15 4.38 10.60 -6.84
C THR A 15 5.40 10.89 -5.75
N LEU A 16 5.61 9.94 -4.84
CA LEU A 16 6.61 10.05 -3.78
C LEU A 16 8.03 10.20 -4.34
N ALA A 17 8.41 9.38 -5.33
CA ALA A 17 9.72 9.47 -5.98
C ALA A 17 9.95 10.83 -6.64
N ARG A 18 8.95 11.35 -7.35
CA ARG A 18 9.01 12.69 -7.96
C ARG A 18 9.15 13.79 -6.92
N SER A 19 8.47 13.66 -5.79
CA SER A 19 8.57 14.62 -4.69
C SER A 19 9.97 14.61 -4.05
N ILE A 20 10.55 13.43 -3.88
CA ILE A 20 11.92 13.25 -3.39
C ILE A 20 12.93 13.88 -4.35
N GLU A 21 12.80 13.62 -5.65
CA GLU A 21 13.68 14.22 -6.68
C GLU A 21 13.60 15.76 -6.65
N LYS A 22 12.39 16.31 -6.62
CA LYS A 22 12.16 17.75 -6.55
C LYS A 22 12.77 18.38 -5.29
N GLU A 23 12.63 17.73 -4.15
CA GLU A 23 13.16 18.23 -2.90
C GLU A 23 14.70 18.11 -2.84
N ALA A 24 15.25 17.00 -3.31
CA ALA A 24 16.69 16.81 -3.43
C ALA A 24 17.33 17.92 -4.28
N PHE A 25 16.72 18.26 -5.41
CA PHE A 25 17.19 19.32 -6.28
C PHE A 25 17.24 20.71 -5.60
N LYS A 26 16.26 21.04 -4.76
CA LYS A 26 16.27 22.30 -3.97
C LYS A 26 17.46 22.37 -3.00
N HIS A 27 17.95 21.23 -2.55
CA HIS A 27 19.09 21.12 -1.65
C HIS A 27 20.42 20.84 -2.37
N ASN A 28 20.47 21.10 -3.70
CA ASN A 28 21.64 20.89 -4.57
C ASN A 28 22.09 19.42 -4.68
N TYR A 29 21.18 18.48 -4.50
CA TYR A 29 21.41 17.08 -4.82
C TYR A 29 20.77 16.74 -6.16
N VAL A 30 21.35 15.76 -6.85
CA VAL A 30 20.84 15.23 -8.11
C VAL A 30 20.57 13.75 -7.96
N LEU A 31 19.42 13.31 -8.41
CA LEU A 31 19.10 11.88 -8.50
C LEU A 31 19.98 11.24 -9.58
N LYS A 32 20.96 10.45 -9.18
CA LYS A 32 21.93 9.82 -10.07
C LYS A 32 21.40 8.52 -10.65
N TYR A 33 20.72 7.72 -9.82
CA TYR A 33 20.16 6.42 -10.21
C TYR A 33 18.78 6.24 -9.60
N SER A 34 17.90 5.59 -10.38
CA SER A 34 16.61 5.10 -9.92
C SER A 34 16.47 3.64 -10.33
N PHE A 35 16.23 2.76 -9.37
CA PHE A 35 16.06 1.32 -9.60
C PHE A 35 14.70 0.88 -9.11
N THR A 36 14.04 0.05 -9.89
CA THR A 36 12.85 -0.67 -9.49
C THR A 36 13.25 -2.12 -9.22
N GLY A 37 13.08 -2.59 -7.98
CA GLY A 37 13.59 -3.88 -7.54
C GLY A 37 15.12 -3.86 -7.35
N ILE A 38 15.58 -3.90 -6.10
CA ILE A 38 16.99 -4.16 -5.84
C ILE A 38 17.16 -5.68 -5.82
N ASP A 39 17.62 -6.24 -6.94
CA ASP A 39 18.20 -7.56 -6.89
C ASP A 39 19.64 -7.44 -6.36
N ILE A 40 19.78 -7.60 -5.04
CA ILE A 40 21.09 -7.61 -4.35
C ILE A 40 21.99 -8.76 -4.82
N HIS A 41 21.43 -9.75 -5.53
CA HIS A 41 22.15 -10.87 -6.11
C HIS A 41 22.60 -10.61 -7.54
N HIS A 42 22.17 -9.52 -8.16
CA HIS A 42 22.59 -9.18 -9.52
C HIS A 42 23.89 -8.34 -9.51
N PRO A 43 25.05 -8.91 -9.88
CA PRO A 43 26.36 -8.26 -9.72
C PRO A 43 26.51 -6.92 -10.44
N ASN A 44 25.77 -6.73 -11.54
CA ASN A 44 25.88 -5.52 -12.36
C ASN A 44 25.13 -4.31 -11.79
N THR A 45 23.96 -4.50 -11.21
CA THR A 45 23.22 -3.44 -10.52
C THR A 45 24.02 -2.93 -9.33
N PHE A 46 24.70 -3.84 -8.68
CA PHE A 46 25.52 -3.59 -7.51
C PHE A 46 26.77 -2.76 -7.81
N ARG A 47 27.54 -3.13 -8.85
CA ARG A 47 28.75 -2.38 -9.27
C ARG A 47 28.43 -0.96 -9.65
N LEU A 48 27.34 -0.70 -10.37
CA LEU A 48 26.91 0.64 -10.73
C LEU A 48 26.71 1.55 -9.51
N ILE A 49 26.21 1.00 -8.41
CA ILE A 49 25.97 1.76 -7.17
C ILE A 49 27.27 1.93 -6.37
N THR A 50 28.08 0.87 -6.25
CA THR A 50 29.29 0.87 -5.43
C THR A 50 30.49 1.56 -6.10
N ASP A 51 30.62 1.41 -7.41
CA ASP A 51 31.73 2.00 -8.18
C ASP A 51 31.54 3.49 -8.51
N ASN A 52 30.31 4.00 -8.38
CA ASN A 52 29.97 5.38 -8.68
C ASN A 52 29.50 6.15 -7.45
N HIS A 53 30.32 6.40 -6.48
CA HIS A 53 30.04 7.12 -5.25
C HIS A 53 28.76 7.95 -5.25
N VAL A 54 27.80 7.56 -4.42
CA VAL A 54 26.59 8.32 -4.11
C VAL A 54 26.67 8.79 -2.66
N ASP A 55 26.17 9.98 -2.39
CA ASP A 55 26.22 10.56 -1.04
C ASP A 55 25.21 9.90 -0.11
N GLY A 56 24.10 9.42 -0.65
CA GLY A 56 23.05 8.77 0.13
C GLY A 56 22.09 7.95 -0.75
N VAL A 57 21.28 7.16 -0.08
CA VAL A 57 20.26 6.31 -0.71
C VAL A 57 18.90 6.56 -0.04
N VAL A 58 17.87 6.72 -0.85
CA VAL A 58 16.48 6.70 -0.40
C VAL A 58 15.85 5.38 -0.83
N VAL A 59 15.31 4.64 0.13
CA VAL A 59 14.66 3.35 -0.11
C VAL A 59 13.16 3.51 0.04
N LEU A 60 12.40 3.07 -0.96
CA LEU A 60 10.94 3.14 -0.98
C LEU A 60 10.31 1.75 -0.97
N GLY A 61 9.24 1.58 -0.23
CA GLY A 61 8.49 0.33 -0.16
C GLY A 61 8.98 -0.61 0.94
N ARG A 62 8.65 -1.90 0.87
CA ARG A 62 9.09 -2.87 1.86
C ARG A 62 10.59 -3.16 1.71
N CYS A 63 11.28 -3.20 2.84
CA CYS A 63 12.69 -3.56 2.92
C CYS A 63 12.85 -4.83 3.75
N ASP A 64 13.42 -5.86 3.15
CA ASP A 64 13.73 -7.09 3.84
C ASP A 64 15.07 -7.04 4.60
N LYS A 65 15.33 -8.06 5.43
CA LYS A 65 16.56 -8.14 6.23
C LYS A 65 17.83 -8.23 5.39
N GLN A 66 17.77 -8.82 4.21
CA GLN A 66 18.94 -8.98 3.33
C GLN A 66 19.30 -7.66 2.69
N THR A 67 18.31 -6.96 2.13
CA THR A 67 18.45 -5.61 1.59
C THR A 67 18.95 -4.65 2.67
N LEU A 68 18.40 -4.72 3.88
CA LEU A 68 18.85 -3.88 4.99
C LEU A 68 20.31 -4.16 5.38
N SER A 69 20.72 -5.41 5.45
CA SER A 69 22.11 -5.79 5.75
C SER A 69 23.07 -5.29 4.66
N PHE A 70 22.64 -5.34 3.42
CA PHE A 70 23.36 -4.79 2.29
C PHE A 70 23.53 -3.28 2.40
N LEU A 71 22.44 -2.53 2.62
CA LEU A 71 22.47 -1.08 2.75
C LEU A 71 23.42 -0.65 3.87
N LYS A 72 23.37 -1.31 5.02
CA LYS A 72 24.28 -1.05 6.16
C LYS A 72 25.76 -1.21 5.82
N LYS A 73 26.08 -2.14 4.92
CA LYS A 73 27.46 -2.44 4.54
C LYS A 73 28.07 -1.37 3.62
N TYR A 74 27.24 -0.80 2.72
CA TYR A 74 27.75 0.02 1.62
C TYR A 74 27.39 1.50 1.72
N PHE A 75 26.39 1.87 2.56
CA PHE A 75 25.91 3.24 2.64
C PHE A 75 25.84 3.73 4.08
N ASN A 76 26.42 4.89 4.32
CA ASN A 76 26.34 5.57 5.63
C ASN A 76 25.09 6.44 5.76
N CYS A 77 24.62 6.99 4.65
CA CYS A 77 23.42 7.84 4.56
C CYS A 77 22.29 7.08 3.89
N VAL A 78 21.30 6.64 4.67
CA VAL A 78 20.12 5.95 4.16
C VAL A 78 18.88 6.58 4.79
N ALA A 79 17.96 7.04 3.95
CA ALA A 79 16.60 7.39 4.35
C ALA A 79 15.63 6.31 3.83
N TYR A 80 14.71 5.93 4.68
CA TYR A 80 13.72 4.90 4.35
C TYR A 80 12.30 5.47 4.44
N THR A 81 11.48 5.18 3.46
CA THR A 81 10.04 5.36 3.56
C THR A 81 9.33 4.15 2.99
N GLY A 82 8.47 3.53 3.78
CA GLY A 82 7.88 2.25 3.41
C GLY A 82 6.75 1.80 4.32
N LEU A 83 6.38 0.54 4.12
CA LEU A 83 5.21 -0.09 4.73
C LEU A 83 5.52 -0.83 6.03
N ASN A 84 6.78 -0.84 6.46
CA ASN A 84 7.19 -1.51 7.70
C ASN A 84 8.27 -0.71 8.41
N LEU A 85 8.22 -0.73 9.73
CA LEU A 85 9.27 -0.14 10.56
C LEU A 85 10.54 -1.00 10.48
N LEU A 86 11.69 -0.37 10.23
CA LEU A 86 12.97 -1.05 10.22
C LEU A 86 13.63 -0.96 11.60
N GLU A 87 14.10 -2.09 12.12
CA GLU A 87 14.99 -2.14 13.30
C GLU A 87 16.41 -1.70 12.92
N ALA A 88 16.56 -0.43 12.53
CA ALA A 88 17.81 0.15 12.08
C ALA A 88 17.93 1.62 12.49
N LYS A 89 19.18 2.08 12.61
CA LYS A 89 19.50 3.51 12.90
C LYS A 89 19.49 4.33 11.60
N TYR A 90 18.40 4.26 10.84
CA TYR A 90 18.18 5.08 9.66
C TYR A 90 17.06 6.07 9.92
N ASP A 91 17.10 7.19 9.24
CA ASP A 91 15.97 8.10 9.20
C ASP A 91 14.81 7.42 8.47
N GLN A 92 13.65 7.36 9.11
CA GLN A 92 12.49 6.66 8.60
C GLN A 92 11.27 7.60 8.60
N VAL A 93 10.61 7.67 7.45
CA VAL A 93 9.30 8.33 7.30
C VAL A 93 8.29 7.24 6.97
N ILE A 94 7.39 6.98 7.89
CA ILE A 94 6.46 5.84 7.80
C ILE A 94 5.03 6.35 7.90
N CYS A 95 4.15 5.84 7.04
CA CYS A 95 2.71 5.94 7.22
C CYS A 95 2.27 4.82 8.19
N ASP A 96 1.59 5.20 9.27
CA ASP A 96 1.04 4.24 10.22
C ASP A 96 -0.20 3.55 9.62
N GLY A 97 0.01 2.45 8.92
CA GLY A 97 -1.04 1.67 8.28
C GLY A 97 -2.08 1.12 9.26
N TYR A 98 -1.68 0.84 10.49
CA TYR A 98 -2.58 0.41 11.54
C TYR A 98 -3.58 1.53 11.91
N GLN A 99 -3.10 2.73 12.19
CA GLN A 99 -3.95 3.88 12.53
C GLN A 99 -4.83 4.31 11.36
N ALA A 100 -4.28 4.32 10.14
CA ALA A 100 -5.05 4.60 8.93
C ALA A 100 -6.20 3.62 8.74
N SER A 101 -5.95 2.32 9.01
CA SER A 101 -7.00 1.29 8.97
C SER A 101 -8.04 1.46 10.06
N LEU A 102 -7.65 1.82 11.27
CA LEU A 102 -8.60 2.15 12.33
C LEU A 102 -9.50 3.30 11.90
N ALA A 103 -8.96 4.35 11.28
CA ALA A 103 -9.76 5.49 10.78
C ALA A 103 -10.76 5.05 9.71
N ALA A 104 -10.31 4.26 8.70
CA ALA A 104 -11.17 3.73 7.65
C ALA A 104 -12.29 2.86 8.23
N MET A 105 -11.94 1.93 9.10
CA MET A 105 -12.89 1.00 9.71
C MET A 105 -13.88 1.71 10.63
N ASN A 106 -13.42 2.67 11.44
CA ASN A 106 -14.30 3.46 12.30
C ASN A 106 -15.30 4.28 11.49
N THR A 107 -14.92 4.75 10.30
CA THR A 107 -15.83 5.42 9.37
C THR A 107 -16.95 4.47 8.94
N LEU A 108 -16.62 3.25 8.47
CA LEU A 108 -17.62 2.26 8.07
C LEU A 108 -18.51 1.81 9.24
N LEU A 109 -17.90 1.53 10.39
CA LEU A 109 -18.62 1.11 11.61
C LEU A 109 -19.54 2.23 12.12
N GLY A 110 -19.09 3.50 12.07
CA GLY A 110 -19.88 4.68 12.42
C GLY A 110 -21.09 4.90 11.50
N LEU A 111 -21.00 4.45 10.24
CA LEU A 111 -22.10 4.45 9.27
C LEU A 111 -23.03 3.23 9.45
N GLY A 112 -22.77 2.36 10.43
CA GLY A 112 -23.61 1.20 10.76
C GLY A 112 -23.24 -0.09 10.03
N HIS A 113 -22.16 -0.11 9.25
CA HIS A 113 -21.70 -1.35 8.61
C HIS A 113 -21.11 -2.30 9.66
N THR A 114 -21.65 -3.51 9.75
CA THR A 114 -21.13 -4.57 10.65
C THR A 114 -20.60 -5.78 9.88
N ARG A 115 -20.91 -5.88 8.59
CA ARG A 115 -20.47 -6.95 7.68
C ARG A 115 -19.53 -6.32 6.64
N ILE A 116 -18.25 -6.20 7.03
CA ILE A 116 -17.24 -5.49 6.27
C ILE A 116 -16.24 -6.49 5.69
N GLY A 117 -16.10 -6.53 4.38
CA GLY A 117 -15.10 -7.32 3.68
C GLY A 117 -13.72 -6.65 3.71
N PHE A 118 -12.67 -7.45 3.54
CA PHE A 118 -11.30 -7.01 3.40
C PHE A 118 -10.70 -7.55 2.11
N ILE A 119 -10.09 -6.66 1.31
CA ILE A 119 -9.35 -7.02 0.08
C ILE A 119 -7.96 -6.41 0.15
N GLY A 120 -6.93 -7.26 0.17
CA GLY A 120 -5.53 -6.85 0.25
C GLY A 120 -4.65 -7.92 0.84
N GLU A 121 -3.41 -7.60 1.15
CA GLU A 121 -2.49 -8.52 1.80
C GLU A 121 -2.85 -8.72 3.28
N THR A 122 -2.69 -9.96 3.76
CA THR A 122 -3.00 -10.31 5.15
C THR A 122 -1.77 -10.71 5.97
N GLN A 123 -0.64 -10.96 5.31
CA GLN A 123 0.60 -11.36 5.98
C GLN A 123 1.53 -10.17 6.15
N PHE A 124 2.01 -9.94 7.38
CA PHE A 124 2.93 -8.84 7.69
C PHE A 124 2.40 -7.46 7.26
N GLU A 125 1.09 -7.26 7.36
CA GLU A 125 0.39 -6.08 6.89
C GLU A 125 -0.37 -5.41 8.03
N ASP A 126 0.11 -4.23 8.45
CA ASP A 126 -0.45 -3.49 9.58
C ASP A 126 -1.88 -3.03 9.33
N ARG A 127 -2.24 -2.77 8.06
CA ARG A 127 -3.61 -2.41 7.68
C ARG A 127 -4.60 -3.55 7.90
N TYR A 128 -4.19 -4.79 7.68
CA TYR A 128 -5.01 -5.96 8.03
C TYR A 128 -5.14 -6.13 9.55
N THR A 129 -4.06 -5.88 10.28
CA THR A 129 -4.08 -5.90 11.76
C THR A 129 -5.04 -4.83 12.30
N GLY A 130 -5.02 -3.62 11.74
CA GLY A 130 -5.95 -2.54 12.09
C GLY A 130 -7.41 -2.89 11.78
N TYR A 131 -7.69 -3.51 10.62
CA TYR A 131 -9.03 -4.03 10.29
C TYR A 131 -9.54 -5.01 11.34
N CYS A 132 -8.73 -5.99 11.72
CA CYS A 132 -9.09 -6.97 12.76
C CYS A 132 -9.32 -6.31 14.12
N ALA A 133 -8.46 -5.37 14.51
CA ALA A 133 -8.55 -4.65 15.78
C ALA A 133 -9.82 -3.79 15.86
N ALA A 134 -10.18 -3.06 14.80
CA ALA A 134 -11.39 -2.26 14.75
C ALA A 134 -12.65 -3.10 14.90
N LEU A 135 -12.74 -4.24 14.20
CA LEU A 135 -13.86 -5.18 14.39
C LEU A 135 -13.93 -5.69 15.82
N SER A 136 -12.80 -6.11 16.38
CA SER A 136 -12.74 -6.61 17.76
C SER A 136 -13.19 -5.57 18.79
N ALA A 137 -12.81 -4.30 18.62
CA ALA A 137 -13.23 -3.20 19.49
C ALA A 137 -14.76 -2.99 19.49
N HIS A 138 -15.43 -3.39 18.40
CA HIS A 138 -16.90 -3.34 18.27
C HIS A 138 -17.57 -4.69 18.54
N ASN A 139 -16.89 -5.64 19.20
CA ASN A 139 -17.36 -7.00 19.47
C ASN A 139 -17.76 -7.80 18.21
N LEU A 140 -17.17 -7.46 17.07
CA LEU A 140 -17.29 -8.17 15.81
C LEU A 140 -16.06 -9.05 15.57
N ARG A 141 -16.23 -10.09 14.76
CA ARG A 141 -15.11 -10.98 14.38
C ARG A 141 -14.93 -10.98 12.88
N PRO A 142 -13.68 -10.90 12.38
CA PRO A 142 -13.41 -11.05 10.98
C PRO A 142 -13.82 -12.45 10.51
N ALA A 143 -14.79 -12.53 9.61
CA ALA A 143 -15.20 -13.80 9.01
C ALA A 143 -14.25 -14.16 7.87
N LYS A 144 -13.74 -15.38 7.83
CA LYS A 144 -12.84 -15.85 6.76
C LYS A 144 -13.45 -15.69 5.36
N SER A 145 -14.77 -15.82 5.23
CA SER A 145 -15.49 -15.62 3.98
C SER A 145 -15.46 -14.17 3.47
N TYR A 146 -15.19 -13.19 4.33
CA TYR A 146 -15.13 -11.78 4.01
C TYR A 146 -13.71 -11.31 3.66
N ILE A 147 -12.70 -12.14 3.88
CA ILE A 147 -11.30 -11.79 3.70
C ILE A 147 -10.78 -12.40 2.41
N VAL A 148 -10.23 -11.57 1.54
CA VAL A 148 -9.56 -12.01 0.31
C VAL A 148 -8.14 -11.48 0.30
N ASN A 149 -7.18 -12.43 0.29
CA ASN A 149 -5.75 -12.11 0.26
C ASN A 149 -5.28 -11.98 -1.18
N VAL A 150 -4.87 -10.78 -1.57
CA VAL A 150 -4.40 -10.47 -2.93
C VAL A 150 -3.24 -9.48 -2.87
N PRO A 151 -2.39 -9.43 -3.92
CA PRO A 151 -1.38 -8.37 -4.05
C PRO A 151 -2.01 -6.97 -4.09
N LEU A 152 -1.28 -5.97 -3.59
CA LEU A 152 -1.70 -4.57 -3.52
C LEU A 152 -1.63 -3.90 -4.92
N SER A 153 -2.50 -4.30 -5.81
CA SER A 153 -2.58 -3.80 -7.19
C SER A 153 -4.02 -3.71 -7.68
N SER A 154 -4.26 -2.96 -8.75
CA SER A 154 -5.59 -2.89 -9.36
C SER A 154 -6.05 -4.25 -9.90
N GLU A 155 -5.13 -5.06 -10.43
CA GLU A 155 -5.45 -6.43 -10.86
C GLU A 155 -5.81 -7.32 -9.67
N GLY A 156 -5.04 -7.23 -8.56
CA GLY A 156 -5.33 -7.93 -7.32
C GLY A 156 -6.70 -7.54 -6.76
N GLY A 157 -7.00 -6.25 -6.69
CA GLY A 157 -8.29 -5.75 -6.24
C GLY A 157 -9.46 -6.23 -7.10
N TYR A 158 -9.29 -6.22 -8.41
CA TYR A 158 -10.30 -6.74 -9.35
C TYR A 158 -10.58 -8.23 -9.13
N LYS A 159 -9.54 -9.06 -9.07
CA LYS A 159 -9.67 -10.50 -8.78
C LYS A 159 -10.27 -10.74 -7.40
N GLY A 160 -9.81 -9.98 -6.40
CA GLY A 160 -10.27 -10.09 -5.02
C GLY A 160 -11.75 -9.76 -4.86
N ALA A 161 -12.24 -8.70 -5.50
CA ALA A 161 -13.65 -8.37 -5.46
C ALA A 161 -14.51 -9.42 -6.18
N LYS A 162 -14.07 -9.92 -7.34
CA LYS A 162 -14.77 -11.04 -8.01
C LYS A 162 -14.85 -12.29 -7.14
N GLU A 163 -13.77 -12.62 -6.45
CA GLU A 163 -13.75 -13.74 -5.51
C GLU A 163 -14.72 -13.49 -4.33
N LEU A 164 -14.65 -12.30 -3.70
CA LEU A 164 -15.54 -11.96 -2.59
C LEU A 164 -17.02 -12.06 -3.00
N LEU A 165 -17.38 -11.51 -4.15
CA LEU A 165 -18.76 -11.56 -4.69
C LEU A 165 -19.19 -12.98 -5.03
N SER A 166 -18.30 -13.82 -5.57
CA SER A 166 -18.59 -15.21 -5.89
C SER A 166 -18.95 -16.07 -4.69
N ARG A 167 -18.46 -15.70 -3.51
CA ARG A 167 -18.76 -16.37 -2.24
C ARG A 167 -20.18 -16.10 -1.74
N LYS A 168 -20.94 -15.22 -2.42
CA LYS A 168 -22.32 -14.84 -2.07
C LYS A 168 -22.45 -14.45 -0.59
N THR A 169 -21.49 -13.69 -0.11
CA THR A 169 -21.51 -13.16 1.25
C THR A 169 -22.50 -12.01 1.39
N ASP A 170 -22.89 -11.69 2.61
CA ASP A 170 -23.79 -10.59 2.91
C ASP A 170 -23.04 -9.29 3.31
N VAL A 171 -21.82 -9.11 2.81
CA VAL A 171 -21.02 -7.90 3.05
C VAL A 171 -21.75 -6.66 2.56
N SER A 172 -21.77 -5.61 3.36
CA SER A 172 -22.37 -4.31 3.04
C SER A 172 -21.33 -3.23 2.74
N ALA A 173 -20.07 -3.49 3.08
CA ALA A 173 -18.94 -2.61 2.79
C ALA A 173 -17.67 -3.42 2.56
N VAL A 174 -16.72 -2.84 1.85
CA VAL A 174 -15.38 -3.40 1.63
C VAL A 174 -14.31 -2.37 1.99
N PHE A 175 -13.38 -2.77 2.83
CA PHE A 175 -12.14 -2.07 3.05
C PHE A 175 -11.04 -2.66 2.16
N CYS A 176 -10.53 -1.86 1.24
CA CYS A 176 -9.40 -2.21 0.40
C CYS A 176 -8.11 -1.64 1.01
N CYS A 177 -7.04 -2.44 1.05
CA CYS A 177 -5.78 -2.05 1.69
C CYS A 177 -5.19 -0.73 1.15
N ASN A 178 -5.39 -0.43 -0.13
CA ASN A 178 -4.93 0.79 -0.78
C ASN A 178 -5.83 1.16 -1.96
N ASP A 179 -5.65 2.37 -2.47
CA ASP A 179 -6.48 2.91 -3.56
C ASP A 179 -6.35 2.12 -4.86
N ASN A 180 -5.15 1.63 -5.19
CA ASN A 180 -4.97 0.78 -6.38
C ASN A 180 -5.84 -0.49 -6.29
N THR A 181 -5.85 -1.14 -5.14
CA THR A 181 -6.72 -2.29 -4.88
C THR A 181 -8.19 -1.89 -4.96
N ALA A 182 -8.57 -0.73 -4.40
CA ALA A 182 -9.95 -0.23 -4.45
C ALA A 182 -10.42 0.08 -5.88
N ILE A 183 -9.58 0.68 -6.70
CA ILE A 183 -9.87 0.94 -8.13
C ILE A 183 -10.26 -0.36 -8.85
N GLY A 184 -9.46 -1.40 -8.66
CA GLY A 184 -9.76 -2.71 -9.24
C GLY A 184 -11.04 -3.33 -8.68
N ALA A 185 -11.24 -3.24 -7.37
CA ALA A 185 -12.43 -3.75 -6.70
C ALA A 185 -13.70 -3.03 -7.18
N MET A 186 -13.70 -1.70 -7.25
CA MET A 186 -14.82 -0.90 -7.74
C MET A 186 -15.21 -1.27 -9.19
N ARG A 187 -14.22 -1.53 -10.03
CA ARG A 187 -14.47 -2.02 -11.39
C ARG A 187 -15.21 -3.35 -11.37
N ALA A 188 -14.74 -4.33 -10.59
CA ALA A 188 -15.38 -5.65 -10.52
C ALA A 188 -16.80 -5.59 -9.93
N ILE A 189 -17.03 -4.74 -8.92
CA ILE A 189 -18.34 -4.51 -8.32
C ILE A 189 -19.32 -3.95 -9.36
N LYS A 190 -18.91 -2.95 -10.14
CA LYS A 190 -19.74 -2.39 -11.22
C LYS A 190 -20.01 -3.38 -12.34
N GLU A 191 -19.03 -4.18 -12.75
CA GLU A 191 -19.22 -5.23 -13.75
C GLU A 191 -20.20 -6.32 -13.27
N ALA A 192 -20.33 -6.51 -11.95
CA ALA A 192 -21.33 -7.37 -11.35
C ALA A 192 -22.74 -6.74 -11.27
N GLY A 193 -22.89 -5.49 -11.73
CA GLY A 193 -24.17 -4.77 -11.72
C GLY A 193 -24.54 -4.15 -10.37
N LEU A 194 -23.59 -4.07 -9.42
CA LEU A 194 -23.83 -3.50 -8.10
C LEU A 194 -23.48 -2.01 -8.07
N ALA A 195 -24.32 -1.23 -7.41
CA ALA A 195 -24.13 0.20 -7.20
C ALA A 195 -23.22 0.46 -5.98
N ILE A 196 -22.32 1.44 -6.13
CA ILE A 196 -21.49 1.96 -5.04
C ILE A 196 -21.97 3.39 -4.78
N PRO A 197 -22.33 3.75 -3.55
CA PRO A 197 -22.25 2.97 -2.31
C PRO A 197 -23.51 2.15 -1.98
N ASP A 198 -24.60 2.24 -2.76
CA ASP A 198 -25.95 1.81 -2.39
C ASP A 198 -26.05 0.29 -2.11
N ASP A 199 -25.41 -0.55 -2.92
CA ASP A 199 -25.39 -2.00 -2.71
C ASP A 199 -24.13 -2.41 -1.92
N LEU A 200 -22.99 -1.74 -2.13
CA LEU A 200 -21.72 -2.07 -1.50
C LEU A 200 -20.84 -0.82 -1.36
N SER A 201 -20.61 -0.39 -0.14
CA SER A 201 -19.69 0.71 0.16
C SER A 201 -18.23 0.29 -0.01
N VAL A 202 -17.37 1.21 -0.45
CA VAL A 202 -15.92 0.97 -0.62
C VAL A 202 -15.13 2.08 0.07
N ILE A 203 -14.12 1.71 0.84
CA ILE A 203 -13.16 2.63 1.45
C ILE A 203 -11.75 2.06 1.30
N SER A 204 -10.75 2.95 1.23
CA SER A 204 -9.34 2.59 1.10
C SER A 204 -8.42 3.59 1.81
N ILE A 205 -7.12 3.50 1.50
CA ILE A 205 -6.04 4.36 2.02
C ILE A 205 -5.16 4.77 0.85
N ASP A 206 -4.53 5.91 0.91
CA ASP A 206 -3.44 6.53 0.14
C ASP A 206 -3.81 7.89 -0.47
N ASP A 207 -5.08 8.17 -0.72
CA ASP A 207 -5.59 9.41 -1.35
C ASP A 207 -4.80 9.79 -2.64
N ILE A 208 -4.66 8.81 -3.54
CA ILE A 208 -4.00 9.06 -4.82
C ILE A 208 -4.85 9.99 -5.71
N ASP A 209 -4.20 10.80 -6.52
CA ASP A 209 -4.88 11.77 -7.40
C ASP A 209 -6.04 11.16 -8.22
N THR A 210 -5.92 9.91 -8.62
CA THR A 210 -6.95 9.22 -9.42
C THR A 210 -8.24 8.98 -8.63
N ALA A 211 -8.19 8.91 -7.31
CA ALA A 211 -9.35 8.61 -6.46
C ALA A 211 -10.52 9.58 -6.68
N GLN A 212 -10.21 10.87 -6.89
CA GLN A 212 -11.21 11.93 -7.12
C GLN A 212 -11.89 11.87 -8.49
N TYR A 213 -11.30 11.17 -9.46
CA TYR A 213 -11.84 11.08 -10.84
C TYR A 213 -12.66 9.82 -11.08
N LEU A 214 -12.80 8.97 -10.08
CA LEU A 214 -13.68 7.81 -10.17
C LEU A 214 -15.15 8.22 -10.05
N SER A 215 -16.05 7.40 -10.54
CA SER A 215 -17.49 7.62 -10.40
C SER A 215 -18.15 6.36 -9.82
N PRO A 216 -18.65 6.41 -8.55
CA PRO A 216 -18.46 7.51 -7.61
C PRO A 216 -17.00 7.75 -7.25
N MET A 217 -16.69 8.91 -6.69
CA MET A 217 -15.36 9.19 -6.12
C MET A 217 -15.04 8.16 -5.03
N LEU A 218 -13.78 7.74 -4.97
CA LEU A 218 -13.34 6.79 -3.96
C LEU A 218 -13.20 7.50 -2.61
N THR A 219 -13.84 6.95 -1.59
CA THR A 219 -13.58 7.35 -0.20
C THR A 219 -12.27 6.72 0.26
N THR A 220 -11.31 7.54 0.65
CA THR A 220 -9.96 7.10 1.02
C THR A 220 -9.43 7.88 2.22
N ILE A 221 -8.50 7.31 2.96
CA ILE A 221 -7.78 7.96 4.06
C ILE A 221 -6.52 8.61 3.49
N HIS A 222 -6.37 9.89 3.83
CA HIS A 222 -5.22 10.72 3.46
C HIS A 222 -4.08 10.57 4.46
#